data_cc78f21cd212135cda073a40fb15485e
#
_entry.id   cc78f21cd212135cda073a40fb15485e
#
_cell.length_a   1.000
_cell.length_b   1.000
_cell.length_c   1.000
_cell.angle_alpha   90.00
_cell.angle_beta   90.00
_cell.angle_gamma   90.00
#
_symmetry.space_group_name_H-M   'P 1'
#
loop_
_entity.id
_entity.type
_entity.pdbx_description
1 polymer ?
#
loop_
_entity_poly.entity_id
_entity_poly.type
_entity_poly.pdbx_seq_one_letter_code
_entity_poly.pdbx_strand_id
1 'polypeptide(L)'
;MNISFQQWATGSGVIRHDETTQQRIADLLIDLERQGLCSQEQALRLFAATDYLCNMAMWLTVHMTYAKNVYLDGRELQASDFKKIPEGHTGGALNIVPAYVGYLLANALTGKTRAWLMGQGHCVAAIDAVNILLGNTEPEQAARYPLSDAGLSQLAQDFYSYQIGADGHPAVPLGSHVNPYTAGGIIEGGYLGFAELQYVHMPLPKQELVAFLSDGAFEEQRGSDWVPRFWRGEDTGLVMPIMIANGRRIDQRTTMSQSGGVYWFKEHLKLNGFDPIEINGRDPAAFAWAIISMAQNLQQQHQDIQQGKAHYPVYLPYAIAETVKGFGFVNAGTNAAHNLPIAQSPASDEAARVLFNQGCAPLYVPSKQLNWAITMLNNHSFANRPLE
;
A
#
# COMPACT_ATOMS: atom_id res chain seq x y z
N MET A 1 17.30 -9.59 15.41
CA MET A 1 18.26 -8.49 15.19
C MET A 1 17.93 -7.38 16.18
N ASN A 2 18.93 -6.76 16.80
CA ASN A 2 18.72 -5.54 17.58
C ASN A 2 18.93 -4.37 16.63
N ILE A 3 17.97 -3.46 16.53
CA ILE A 3 17.96 -2.35 15.56
C ILE A 3 17.90 -1.04 16.33
N SER A 4 18.91 -0.18 16.16
CA SER A 4 18.86 1.18 16.70
C SER A 4 18.08 2.11 15.78
N PHE A 5 17.61 3.26 16.31
CA PHE A 5 16.94 4.27 15.50
C PHE A 5 17.81 4.75 14.32
N GLN A 6 19.12 4.98 14.56
CA GLN A 6 20.04 5.40 13.50
C GLN A 6 20.20 4.35 12.40
N GLN A 7 20.20 3.06 12.76
CA GLN A 7 20.24 1.99 11.77
C GLN A 7 18.97 1.94 10.93
N TRP A 8 17.79 2.04 11.56
CA TRP A 8 16.54 2.13 10.83
C TRP A 8 16.48 3.38 9.94
N ALA A 9 16.87 4.55 10.45
CA ALA A 9 16.84 5.81 9.72
C ALA A 9 17.63 5.80 8.38
N THR A 10 18.60 4.90 8.22
CA THR A 10 19.32 4.75 6.93
C THR A 10 18.49 4.09 5.86
N GLY A 11 17.41 3.40 6.22
CA GLY A 11 16.55 2.63 5.33
C GLY A 11 17.18 1.34 4.83
N SER A 12 16.49 0.63 3.95
CA SER A 12 16.92 -0.63 3.34
C SER A 12 16.50 -0.70 1.87
N GLY A 13 17.32 -1.31 1.01
CA GLY A 13 17.02 -1.45 -0.42
C GLY A 13 16.71 -0.11 -1.09
N VAL A 14 15.48 0.05 -1.59
CA VAL A 14 15.00 1.31 -2.18
C VAL A 14 14.27 2.22 -1.17
N ILE A 15 13.94 1.70 0.00
CA ILE A 15 13.23 2.46 1.03
C ILE A 15 14.21 3.42 1.72
N ARG A 16 13.80 4.68 1.83
CA ARG A 16 14.54 5.76 2.51
C ARG A 16 13.59 6.60 3.34
N HIS A 17 14.01 6.92 4.55
CA HIS A 17 13.25 7.75 5.49
C HIS A 17 13.77 9.18 5.42
N ASP A 18 12.92 10.11 5.00
CA ASP A 18 13.26 11.54 5.05
C ASP A 18 13.25 12.08 6.49
N GLU A 19 13.83 13.26 6.68
CA GLU A 19 13.95 13.88 8.01
C GLU A 19 12.58 14.08 8.67
N THR A 20 11.55 14.43 7.91
CA THR A 20 10.19 14.61 8.41
C THR A 20 9.62 13.29 8.92
N THR A 21 9.78 12.21 8.18
CA THR A 21 9.36 10.87 8.60
C THR A 21 10.14 10.42 9.82
N GLN A 22 11.47 10.59 9.84
CA GLN A 22 12.29 10.23 10.99
C GLN A 22 11.84 10.95 12.28
N GLN A 23 11.58 12.26 12.21
CA GLN A 23 11.08 13.00 13.35
C GLN A 23 9.72 12.52 13.83
N ARG A 24 8.78 12.31 12.90
CA ARG A 24 7.43 11.80 13.19
C ARG A 24 7.48 10.42 13.85
N ILE A 25 8.39 9.55 13.40
CA ILE A 25 8.54 8.21 13.98
C ILE A 25 9.20 8.30 15.36
N ALA A 26 10.19 9.18 15.55
CA ALA A 26 10.77 9.39 16.89
C ALA A 26 9.70 9.78 17.92
N ASP A 27 8.82 10.70 17.57
CA ASP A 27 7.71 11.11 18.43
C ASP A 27 6.69 9.98 18.64
N LEU A 28 6.35 9.24 17.56
CA LEU A 28 5.43 8.11 17.62
C LEU A 28 5.93 6.99 18.53
N LEU A 29 7.23 6.68 18.52
CA LEU A 29 7.83 5.66 19.39
C LEU A 29 7.62 5.98 20.88
N ILE A 30 7.79 7.25 21.25
CA ILE A 30 7.54 7.72 22.62
C ILE A 30 6.06 7.60 22.97
N ASP A 31 5.18 7.96 22.03
CA ASP A 31 3.74 7.93 22.25
C ASP A 31 3.20 6.50 22.40
N LEU A 32 3.65 5.55 21.56
CA LEU A 32 3.27 4.14 21.63
C LEU A 32 3.68 3.52 22.98
N GLU A 33 4.89 3.81 23.45
CA GLU A 33 5.38 3.31 24.73
C GLU A 33 4.62 3.93 25.90
N ARG A 34 4.36 5.25 25.88
CA ARG A 34 3.57 5.96 26.88
C ARG A 34 2.14 5.42 26.98
N GLN A 35 1.55 5.02 25.87
CA GLN A 35 0.22 4.41 25.81
C GLN A 35 0.22 2.91 26.19
N GLY A 36 1.39 2.31 26.40
CA GLY A 36 1.53 0.88 26.71
C GLY A 36 1.19 -0.05 25.55
N LEU A 37 1.20 0.44 24.32
CA LEU A 37 0.87 -0.33 23.12
C LEU A 37 2.04 -1.17 22.64
N CYS A 38 3.24 -0.58 22.59
CA CYS A 38 4.45 -1.24 22.10
C CYS A 38 5.68 -0.55 22.69
N SER A 39 6.71 -1.31 23.09
CA SER A 39 7.98 -0.70 23.49
C SER A 39 8.71 -0.12 22.27
N GLN A 40 9.54 0.90 22.47
CA GLN A 40 10.32 1.51 21.38
C GLN A 40 11.18 0.48 20.65
N GLU A 41 11.78 -0.47 21.37
CA GLU A 41 12.60 -1.53 20.78
C GLU A 41 11.77 -2.45 19.88
N GLN A 42 10.58 -2.86 20.33
CA GLN A 42 9.66 -3.68 19.51
C GLN A 42 9.17 -2.91 18.29
N ALA A 43 8.78 -1.66 18.46
CA ALA A 43 8.35 -0.81 17.36
C ALA A 43 9.44 -0.63 16.30
N LEU A 44 10.68 -0.34 16.70
CA LEU A 44 11.81 -0.23 15.77
C LEU A 44 12.09 -1.51 15.00
N ARG A 45 11.92 -2.67 15.63
CA ARG A 45 12.02 -3.96 14.93
C ARG A 45 10.92 -4.12 13.89
N LEU A 46 9.69 -3.70 14.19
CA LEU A 46 8.57 -3.74 13.24
C LEU A 46 8.80 -2.78 12.07
N PHE A 47 9.27 -1.56 12.33
CA PHE A 47 9.63 -0.61 11.26
C PHE A 47 10.70 -1.19 10.32
N ALA A 48 11.78 -1.76 10.86
CA ALA A 48 12.82 -2.37 10.04
C ALA A 48 12.32 -3.64 9.29
N ALA A 49 11.43 -4.41 9.90
CA ALA A 49 10.82 -5.56 9.25
C ALA A 49 9.95 -5.16 8.06
N THR A 50 9.22 -4.05 8.18
CA THR A 50 8.40 -3.53 7.08
C THR A 50 9.24 -2.99 5.92
N ASP A 51 10.43 -2.44 6.16
CA ASP A 51 11.34 -2.05 5.09
C ASP A 51 11.77 -3.27 4.26
N TYR A 52 12.12 -4.38 4.90
CA TYR A 52 12.45 -5.63 4.20
C TYR A 52 11.24 -6.20 3.47
N LEU A 53 10.08 -6.26 4.11
CA LEU A 53 8.85 -6.74 3.48
C LEU A 53 8.48 -5.89 2.27
N CYS A 54 8.55 -4.56 2.39
CA CYS A 54 8.22 -3.62 1.32
C CYS A 54 9.11 -3.85 0.08
N ASN A 55 10.43 -3.93 0.26
CA ASN A 55 11.36 -4.22 -0.83
C ASN A 55 11.05 -5.57 -1.49
N MET A 56 10.88 -6.63 -0.71
CA MET A 56 10.63 -7.97 -1.25
C MET A 56 9.25 -8.08 -1.91
N ALA A 57 8.24 -7.38 -1.41
CA ALA A 57 6.92 -7.33 -2.05
C ALA A 57 6.96 -6.58 -3.39
N MET A 58 7.74 -5.50 -3.48
CA MET A 58 8.00 -4.82 -4.77
C MET A 58 8.73 -5.74 -5.74
N TRP A 59 9.75 -6.48 -5.26
CA TRP A 59 10.46 -7.49 -6.04
C TRP A 59 9.50 -8.56 -6.58
N LEU A 60 8.64 -9.12 -5.73
CA LEU A 60 7.67 -10.14 -6.14
C LEU A 60 6.61 -9.55 -7.11
N THR A 61 6.14 -8.33 -6.89
CA THR A 61 5.20 -7.64 -7.78
C THR A 61 5.73 -7.55 -9.22
N VAL A 62 6.99 -7.18 -9.42
CA VAL A 62 7.56 -7.12 -10.77
C VAL A 62 7.79 -8.51 -11.36
N HIS A 63 8.10 -9.52 -10.54
CA HIS A 63 8.17 -10.91 -10.99
C HIS A 63 6.79 -11.44 -11.43
N MET A 64 5.72 -11.14 -10.70
CA MET A 64 4.35 -11.50 -11.09
C MET A 64 3.97 -10.94 -12.47
N THR A 65 4.50 -9.78 -12.84
CA THR A 65 4.29 -9.18 -14.16
C THR A 65 5.07 -9.90 -15.27
N TYR A 66 6.37 -10.11 -15.08
CA TYR A 66 7.28 -10.51 -16.16
C TYR A 66 7.72 -11.97 -16.12
N ALA A 67 7.85 -12.55 -14.93
CA ALA A 67 8.46 -13.87 -14.75
C ALA A 67 7.44 -15.01 -14.83
N LYS A 68 7.92 -16.15 -15.28
CA LYS A 68 7.28 -17.45 -15.20
C LYS A 68 7.88 -18.30 -14.07
N ASN A 69 9.18 -18.16 -13.85
CA ASN A 69 9.90 -18.80 -12.74
C ASN A 69 10.43 -17.74 -11.80
N VAL A 70 10.34 -18.00 -10.49
CA VAL A 70 10.76 -17.11 -9.41
C VAL A 70 11.68 -17.90 -8.48
N TYR A 71 12.81 -17.30 -8.11
CA TYR A 71 13.81 -17.97 -7.27
C TYR A 71 14.11 -17.11 -6.04
N LEU A 72 13.86 -17.66 -4.86
CA LEU A 72 14.04 -16.98 -3.57
C LEU A 72 15.50 -16.68 -3.21
N ASP A 73 16.46 -17.24 -3.94
CA ASP A 73 17.86 -16.88 -3.79
C ASP A 73 18.25 -15.58 -4.53
N GLY A 74 17.31 -15.00 -5.30
CA GLY A 74 17.50 -13.72 -5.99
C GLY A 74 18.44 -13.77 -7.19
N ARG A 75 18.70 -14.97 -7.73
CA ARG A 75 19.53 -15.13 -8.94
C ARG A 75 18.94 -14.38 -10.13
N GLU A 76 19.79 -13.96 -11.04
CA GLU A 76 19.36 -13.37 -12.32
C GLU A 76 18.57 -14.37 -13.15
N LEU A 77 17.45 -13.91 -13.70
CA LEU A 77 16.58 -14.69 -14.56
C LEU A 77 17.14 -14.82 -15.97
N GLN A 78 17.02 -16.02 -16.54
CA GLN A 78 17.38 -16.32 -17.92
C GLN A 78 16.17 -16.19 -18.85
N ALA A 79 16.38 -16.18 -20.17
CA ALA A 79 15.31 -16.03 -21.16
C ALA A 79 14.13 -17.00 -20.95
N SER A 80 14.43 -18.24 -20.55
CA SER A 80 13.42 -19.28 -20.27
C SER A 80 12.58 -19.04 -19.02
N ASP A 81 13.00 -18.13 -18.13
CA ASP A 81 12.31 -17.84 -16.87
C ASP A 81 11.23 -16.76 -17.02
N PHE A 82 11.14 -16.12 -18.16
CA PHE A 82 10.17 -15.06 -18.42
C PHE A 82 8.93 -15.56 -19.16
N LYS A 83 7.82 -14.88 -18.94
CA LYS A 83 6.61 -15.00 -19.72
C LYS A 83 6.88 -14.56 -21.17
N LYS A 84 6.30 -15.26 -22.15
CA LYS A 84 6.39 -14.84 -23.55
C LYS A 84 5.70 -13.49 -23.77
N ILE A 85 4.57 -13.30 -23.13
CA ILE A 85 3.77 -12.07 -23.16
C ILE A 85 3.60 -11.64 -21.69
N PRO A 86 4.40 -10.69 -21.20
CA PRO A 86 4.21 -10.11 -19.87
C PRO A 86 2.95 -9.25 -19.86
N GLU A 87 2.27 -9.21 -18.71
CA GLU A 87 1.06 -8.43 -18.51
C GLU A 87 1.02 -7.92 -17.07
N GLY A 88 0.57 -6.66 -16.87
CA GLY A 88 0.47 -6.08 -15.54
C GLY A 88 0.19 -4.59 -15.53
N HIS A 89 -0.16 -4.07 -14.35
CA HIS A 89 -0.25 -2.65 -13.99
C HIS A 89 0.82 -2.33 -12.95
N THR A 90 2.07 -2.50 -13.34
CA THR A 90 3.23 -2.54 -12.43
C THR A 90 3.41 -1.24 -11.66
N GLY A 91 3.26 -0.08 -12.33
CA GLY A 91 3.56 1.20 -11.72
C GLY A 91 2.64 1.59 -10.58
N GLY A 92 1.35 1.33 -10.74
CA GLY A 92 0.37 1.54 -9.67
C GLY A 92 0.57 0.56 -8.52
N ALA A 93 0.78 -0.72 -8.83
CA ALA A 93 1.04 -1.75 -7.82
C ALA A 93 2.28 -1.42 -6.97
N LEU A 94 3.39 -1.00 -7.58
CA LEU A 94 4.59 -0.58 -6.85
C LEU A 94 4.34 0.62 -5.90
N ASN A 95 3.40 1.51 -6.23
CA ASN A 95 3.02 2.61 -5.33
C ASN A 95 2.10 2.15 -4.18
N ILE A 96 1.32 1.09 -4.37
CA ILE A 96 0.47 0.51 -3.32
C ILE A 96 1.28 -0.30 -2.30
N VAL A 97 2.38 -0.93 -2.68
CA VAL A 97 3.18 -1.76 -1.74
C VAL A 97 3.56 -0.99 -0.47
N PRO A 98 4.19 0.20 -0.51
CA PRO A 98 4.49 0.95 0.71
C PRO A 98 3.23 1.32 1.53
N ALA A 99 2.13 1.62 0.85
CA ALA A 99 0.87 1.99 1.49
C ALA A 99 0.27 0.81 2.26
N TYR A 100 0.17 -0.35 1.63
CA TYR A 100 -0.40 -1.54 2.27
C TYR A 100 0.50 -2.10 3.37
N VAL A 101 1.82 -2.12 3.17
CA VAL A 101 2.78 -2.48 4.22
C VAL A 101 2.71 -1.52 5.40
N GLY A 102 2.57 -0.23 5.16
CA GLY A 102 2.36 0.77 6.21
C GLY A 102 1.04 0.59 6.97
N TYR A 103 -0.02 0.16 6.27
CA TYR A 103 -1.29 -0.20 6.90
C TYR A 103 -1.13 -1.41 7.85
N LEU A 104 -0.46 -2.48 7.40
CA LEU A 104 -0.17 -3.64 8.26
C LEU A 104 0.68 -3.24 9.48
N LEU A 105 1.66 -2.37 9.28
CA LEU A 105 2.47 -1.82 10.37
C LEU A 105 1.64 -1.03 11.38
N ALA A 106 0.74 -0.17 10.92
CA ALA A 106 -0.15 0.59 11.80
C ALA A 106 -1.04 -0.35 12.64
N ASN A 107 -1.54 -1.43 12.03
CA ASN A 107 -2.31 -2.45 12.72
C ASN A 107 -1.47 -3.17 13.77
N ALA A 108 -0.26 -3.60 13.43
CA ALA A 108 0.66 -4.28 14.33
C ALA A 108 1.05 -3.41 15.53
N LEU A 109 1.40 -2.14 15.31
CA LEU A 109 1.81 -1.19 16.34
C LEU A 109 0.69 -0.86 17.33
N THR A 110 -0.55 -0.86 16.90
CA THR A 110 -1.71 -0.47 17.72
C THR A 110 -2.55 -1.65 18.21
N GLY A 111 -2.23 -2.88 17.78
CA GLY A 111 -3.01 -4.08 18.15
C GLY A 111 -4.45 -4.07 17.62
N LYS A 112 -4.71 -3.36 16.52
CA LYS A 112 -6.03 -3.24 15.89
C LYS A 112 -5.98 -3.77 14.47
N THR A 113 -7.07 -4.40 14.01
CA THR A 113 -7.30 -4.68 12.59
C THR A 113 -8.30 -3.66 12.06
N ARG A 114 -7.85 -2.84 11.10
CA ARG A 114 -8.68 -1.86 10.41
C ARG A 114 -9.23 -2.46 9.14
N ALA A 115 -10.41 -2.02 8.73
CA ALA A 115 -10.86 -2.26 7.37
C ALA A 115 -10.02 -1.43 6.38
N TRP A 116 -9.94 -1.87 5.13
CA TRP A 116 -9.28 -1.10 4.07
C TRP A 116 -10.06 -1.16 2.76
N LEU A 117 -9.90 -0.12 1.95
CA LEU A 117 -10.37 -0.02 0.58
C LEU A 117 -9.21 0.39 -0.33
N MET A 118 -9.19 -0.14 -1.55
CA MET A 118 -8.22 0.24 -2.57
C MET A 118 -8.97 0.67 -3.84
N GLY A 119 -9.00 1.97 -4.10
CA GLY A 119 -9.62 2.52 -5.29
C GLY A 119 -8.93 2.09 -6.59
N GLN A 120 -7.61 1.86 -6.54
CA GLN A 120 -6.83 1.34 -7.68
C GLN A 120 -6.96 -0.19 -7.79
N GLY A 121 -8.15 -0.72 -8.02
CA GLY A 121 -8.39 -2.17 -8.05
C GLY A 121 -7.49 -2.96 -9.02
N HIS A 122 -6.96 -2.34 -10.06
CA HIS A 122 -5.97 -2.93 -10.96
C HIS A 122 -4.57 -3.14 -10.34
N CYS A 123 -4.35 -2.67 -9.10
CA CYS A 123 -3.07 -2.78 -8.38
C CYS A 123 -3.02 -3.95 -7.40
N VAL A 124 -3.89 -4.94 -7.54
CA VAL A 124 -4.00 -6.13 -6.65
C VAL A 124 -2.71 -6.92 -6.51
N ALA A 125 -1.81 -6.87 -7.48
CA ALA A 125 -0.50 -7.52 -7.39
C ALA A 125 0.28 -7.12 -6.13
N ALA A 126 0.13 -5.87 -5.68
CA ALA A 126 0.76 -5.39 -4.46
C ALA A 126 0.24 -6.10 -3.21
N ILE A 127 -1.07 -6.26 -3.13
CA ILE A 127 -1.75 -6.88 -1.99
C ILE A 127 -1.43 -8.38 -1.95
N ASP A 128 -1.56 -9.07 -3.10
CA ASP A 128 -1.23 -10.48 -3.22
C ASP A 128 0.23 -10.76 -2.87
N ALA A 129 1.17 -9.95 -3.39
CA ALA A 129 2.59 -10.10 -3.09
C ALA A 129 2.89 -9.98 -1.59
N VAL A 130 2.33 -8.98 -0.91
CA VAL A 130 2.52 -8.78 0.53
C VAL A 130 1.91 -9.93 1.33
N ASN A 131 0.67 -10.30 1.04
CA ASN A 131 -0.05 -11.33 1.81
C ASN A 131 0.55 -12.72 1.60
N ILE A 132 0.97 -13.08 0.40
CA ILE A 132 1.68 -14.35 0.13
C ILE A 132 3.01 -14.40 0.89
N LEU A 133 3.79 -13.34 0.89
CA LEU A 133 5.06 -13.30 1.65
C LEU A 133 4.86 -13.45 3.16
N LEU A 134 3.78 -12.89 3.70
CA LEU A 134 3.45 -13.00 5.12
C LEU A 134 2.71 -14.28 5.49
N GLY A 135 2.18 -15.02 4.52
CA GLY A 135 1.26 -16.13 4.78
C GLY A 135 -0.11 -15.67 5.32
N ASN A 136 -0.49 -14.42 5.05
CA ASN A 136 -1.80 -13.85 5.38
C ASN A 136 -2.81 -14.20 4.28
N THR A 137 -3.13 -15.47 4.17
CA THR A 137 -3.96 -16.05 3.10
C THR A 137 -4.83 -17.19 3.65
N GLU A 138 -5.93 -17.46 2.97
CA GLU A 138 -6.76 -18.62 3.26
C GLU A 138 -5.98 -19.93 3.06
N PRO A 139 -6.34 -21.03 3.76
CA PRO A 139 -5.60 -22.29 3.71
C PRO A 139 -5.38 -22.84 2.30
N GLU A 140 -6.37 -22.76 1.42
CA GLU A 140 -6.27 -23.21 0.03
C GLU A 140 -5.23 -22.39 -0.76
N GLN A 141 -5.19 -21.07 -0.55
CA GLN A 141 -4.23 -20.19 -1.17
C GLN A 141 -2.82 -20.42 -0.62
N ALA A 142 -2.68 -20.61 0.69
CA ALA A 142 -1.43 -20.95 1.32
C ALA A 142 -0.85 -22.29 0.80
N ALA A 143 -1.71 -23.28 0.57
CA ALA A 143 -1.31 -24.56 -0.02
C ALA A 143 -0.90 -24.44 -1.48
N ARG A 144 -1.55 -23.56 -2.26
CA ARG A 144 -1.25 -23.33 -3.67
C ARG A 144 0.02 -22.50 -3.88
N TYR A 145 0.26 -21.52 -3.02
CA TYR A 145 1.37 -20.55 -3.14
C TYR A 145 2.27 -20.54 -1.89
N PRO A 146 2.85 -21.69 -1.51
CA PRO A 146 3.78 -21.71 -0.38
C PRO A 146 4.99 -20.82 -0.66
N LEU A 147 5.61 -20.27 0.39
CA LEU A 147 6.83 -19.46 0.27
C LEU A 147 8.03 -20.34 -0.13
N SER A 148 8.08 -20.67 -1.41
CA SER A 148 9.10 -21.49 -2.06
C SER A 148 9.23 -21.06 -3.54
N ASP A 149 10.32 -21.46 -4.18
CA ASP A 149 10.52 -21.19 -5.62
C ASP A 149 9.33 -21.72 -6.46
N ALA A 150 8.84 -22.91 -6.13
CA ALA A 150 7.71 -23.53 -6.83
C ALA A 150 6.40 -22.74 -6.59
N GLY A 151 6.12 -22.37 -5.34
CA GLY A 151 4.89 -21.62 -5.00
C GLY A 151 4.86 -20.22 -5.58
N LEU A 152 5.99 -19.49 -5.52
CA LEU A 152 6.06 -18.15 -6.11
C LEU A 152 6.10 -18.20 -7.65
N SER A 153 6.67 -19.24 -8.26
CA SER A 153 6.57 -19.47 -9.70
C SER A 153 5.13 -19.77 -10.12
N GLN A 154 4.40 -20.57 -9.32
CA GLN A 154 2.99 -20.82 -9.59
C GLN A 154 2.15 -19.53 -9.49
N LEU A 155 2.38 -18.70 -8.46
CA LEU A 155 1.72 -17.40 -8.32
C LEU A 155 2.00 -16.50 -9.55
N ALA A 156 3.26 -16.40 -9.99
CA ALA A 156 3.64 -15.61 -11.14
C ALA A 156 2.99 -16.12 -12.44
N GLN A 157 2.83 -17.42 -12.60
CA GLN A 157 2.16 -18.02 -13.76
C GLN A 157 0.64 -17.82 -13.74
N ASP A 158 0.02 -17.93 -12.57
CA ASP A 158 -1.43 -17.77 -12.42
C ASP A 158 -1.86 -16.30 -12.54
N PHE A 159 -1.01 -15.38 -12.12
CA PHE A 159 -1.30 -13.96 -12.20
C PHE A 159 -1.40 -13.52 -13.67
N TYR A 160 -2.51 -12.88 -14.05
CA TYR A 160 -2.91 -12.58 -15.44
C TYR A 160 -3.14 -13.81 -16.36
N SER A 161 -3.25 -15.01 -15.80
CA SER A 161 -3.69 -16.17 -16.57
C SER A 161 -5.20 -16.15 -16.88
N TYR A 162 -5.96 -15.34 -16.15
CA TYR A 162 -7.42 -15.26 -16.19
C TYR A 162 -8.11 -16.60 -15.90
N GLN A 163 -7.43 -17.50 -15.18
CA GLN A 163 -8.01 -18.77 -14.79
C GLN A 163 -9.03 -18.57 -13.67
N ILE A 164 -10.17 -19.23 -13.84
CA ILE A 164 -11.24 -19.27 -12.85
C ILE A 164 -11.34 -20.71 -12.34
N GLY A 165 -11.39 -20.86 -11.02
CA GLY A 165 -11.59 -22.14 -10.36
C GLY A 165 -13.00 -22.70 -10.57
N ALA A 166 -13.19 -23.97 -10.21
CA ALA A 166 -14.51 -24.63 -10.29
C ALA A 166 -15.55 -23.96 -9.38
N ASP A 167 -15.12 -23.25 -8.36
CA ASP A 167 -15.92 -22.45 -7.44
C ASP A 167 -16.34 -21.09 -7.99
N GLY A 168 -15.86 -20.72 -9.20
CA GLY A 168 -16.13 -19.44 -9.82
C GLY A 168 -15.22 -18.29 -9.38
N HIS A 169 -14.22 -18.57 -8.53
CA HIS A 169 -13.25 -17.57 -8.07
C HIS A 169 -11.98 -17.55 -8.93
N PRO A 170 -11.29 -16.39 -9.01
CA PRO A 170 -9.98 -16.31 -9.66
C PRO A 170 -8.96 -17.25 -9.01
N ALA A 171 -8.01 -17.73 -9.81
CA ALA A 171 -6.93 -18.60 -9.32
C ALA A 171 -6.04 -17.92 -8.28
N VAL A 172 -5.80 -16.62 -8.41
CA VAL A 172 -5.05 -15.80 -7.43
C VAL A 172 -5.99 -15.19 -6.39
N PRO A 173 -5.51 -14.87 -5.17
CA PRO A 173 -6.38 -14.47 -4.05
C PRO A 173 -7.37 -13.33 -4.35
N LEU A 174 -6.91 -12.24 -4.95
CA LEU A 174 -7.74 -11.08 -5.29
C LEU A 174 -8.05 -10.95 -6.79
N GLY A 175 -7.75 -11.97 -7.56
CA GLY A 175 -7.82 -11.90 -9.02
C GLY A 175 -6.58 -11.24 -9.60
N SER A 176 -6.54 -11.10 -10.94
CA SER A 176 -5.33 -10.65 -11.59
C SER A 176 -5.32 -9.16 -11.89
N HIS A 177 -6.47 -8.57 -12.24
CA HIS A 177 -6.46 -7.26 -12.87
C HIS A 177 -7.76 -6.50 -12.60
N VAL A 178 -8.78 -6.76 -13.38
CA VAL A 178 -10.12 -6.22 -13.18
C VAL A 178 -11.06 -7.39 -12.99
N ASN A 179 -11.78 -7.38 -11.91
CA ASN A 179 -12.79 -8.39 -11.61
C ASN A 179 -13.92 -7.73 -10.80
N PRO A 180 -15.01 -8.47 -10.48
CA PRO A 180 -16.13 -7.92 -9.73
C PRO A 180 -15.77 -7.30 -8.38
N TYR A 181 -14.64 -7.69 -7.79
CA TYR A 181 -14.18 -7.22 -6.49
C TYR A 181 -13.19 -6.05 -6.59
N THR A 182 -12.50 -5.90 -7.73
CA THR A 182 -11.40 -4.95 -7.91
C THR A 182 -11.50 -4.19 -9.24
N ALA A 183 -12.70 -3.94 -9.73
CA ALA A 183 -12.91 -3.20 -10.97
C ALA A 183 -12.43 -1.75 -10.81
N GLY A 184 -11.11 -1.57 -10.95
CA GLY A 184 -10.43 -0.31 -10.73
C GLY A 184 -10.99 0.86 -11.54
N GLY A 185 -10.68 2.05 -11.15
CA GLY A 185 -11.04 3.29 -11.81
C GLY A 185 -12.54 3.57 -11.88
N ILE A 186 -13.30 2.69 -12.52
CA ILE A 186 -14.77 2.82 -12.68
C ILE A 186 -15.49 2.84 -11.33
N ILE A 187 -14.98 2.09 -10.37
CA ILE A 187 -15.57 1.97 -9.02
C ILE A 187 -15.02 3.04 -8.08
N GLU A 188 -13.95 3.72 -8.41
CA GLU A 188 -13.30 4.65 -7.48
C GLU A 188 -14.22 5.85 -7.16
N GLY A 189 -14.99 6.35 -8.11
CA GLY A 189 -16.08 7.28 -7.84
C GLY A 189 -17.20 6.63 -7.03
N GLY A 190 -17.51 5.37 -7.30
CA GLY A 190 -18.41 4.56 -6.50
C GLY A 190 -17.87 4.27 -5.10
N TYR A 191 -16.56 4.10 -4.95
CA TYR A 191 -15.92 3.93 -3.64
C TYR A 191 -15.93 5.18 -2.80
N LEU A 192 -15.79 6.35 -3.39
CA LEU A 192 -15.93 7.59 -2.65
C LEU A 192 -17.37 7.79 -2.19
N GLY A 193 -18.34 7.49 -3.05
CA GLY A 193 -19.74 7.42 -2.65
C GLY A 193 -20.01 6.29 -1.67
N PHE A 194 -19.33 5.15 -1.79
CA PHE A 194 -19.47 4.03 -0.85
C PHE A 194 -18.78 4.32 0.49
N ALA A 195 -17.61 4.95 0.47
CA ALA A 195 -16.97 5.46 1.67
C ALA A 195 -17.82 6.55 2.33
N GLU A 196 -18.44 7.41 1.55
CA GLU A 196 -19.42 8.38 2.03
C GLU A 196 -20.66 7.69 2.61
N LEU A 197 -21.20 6.66 1.96
CA LEU A 197 -22.31 5.86 2.48
C LEU A 197 -21.92 5.13 3.77
N GLN A 198 -20.76 4.52 3.81
CA GLN A 198 -20.24 3.86 5.00
C GLN A 198 -19.91 4.88 6.11
N TYR A 199 -19.48 6.06 5.70
CA TYR A 199 -19.14 7.17 6.57
C TYR A 199 -20.39 7.85 7.18
N VAL A 200 -21.48 7.92 6.42
CA VAL A 200 -22.70 8.66 6.79
C VAL A 200 -23.87 7.72 7.10
N HIS A 201 -23.99 6.60 6.41
CA HIS A 201 -25.20 5.77 6.43
C HIS A 201 -24.98 4.32 6.86
N MET A 202 -23.73 3.86 6.94
CA MET A 202 -23.41 2.53 7.46
C MET A 202 -22.44 2.65 8.63
N PRO A 203 -22.82 3.40 9.66
CA PRO A 203 -21.93 3.66 10.76
C PRO A 203 -21.73 2.38 11.54
N LEU A 204 -20.49 2.01 11.68
CA LEU A 204 -20.06 1.11 12.72
C LEU A 204 -19.26 1.95 13.70
N PRO A 205 -19.91 2.50 14.72
CA PRO A 205 -19.25 3.37 15.69
C PRO A 205 -17.97 2.74 16.21
N LYS A 206 -16.86 3.49 16.21
CA LYS A 206 -15.52 3.04 16.63
C LYS A 206 -14.78 2.13 15.64
N GLN A 207 -15.34 1.78 14.50
CA GLN A 207 -14.57 1.11 13.46
C GLN A 207 -13.72 2.10 12.67
N GLU A 208 -12.56 1.63 12.21
CA GLU A 208 -11.58 2.40 11.48
C GLU A 208 -11.44 1.83 10.06
N LEU A 209 -11.50 2.69 9.05
CA LEU A 209 -11.35 2.34 7.64
C LEU A 209 -10.22 3.16 7.03
N VAL A 210 -9.25 2.50 6.40
CA VAL A 210 -8.22 3.14 5.58
C VAL A 210 -8.63 3.06 4.12
N ALA A 211 -8.71 4.21 3.44
CA ALA A 211 -9.06 4.29 2.03
C ALA A 211 -7.85 4.75 1.19
N PHE A 212 -7.31 3.86 0.37
CA PHE A 212 -6.25 4.19 -0.58
C PHE A 212 -6.87 4.69 -1.88
N LEU A 213 -6.55 5.92 -2.24
CA LEU A 213 -7.12 6.63 -3.38
C LEU A 213 -6.01 6.98 -4.41
N SER A 214 -6.40 7.26 -5.65
CA SER A 214 -5.49 7.58 -6.73
C SER A 214 -5.77 8.97 -7.30
N ASP A 215 -4.71 9.73 -7.56
CA ASP A 215 -4.79 11.04 -8.18
C ASP A 215 -5.35 10.98 -9.62
N GLY A 216 -5.06 9.92 -10.37
CA GLY A 216 -5.61 9.73 -11.71
C GLY A 216 -7.12 9.53 -11.71
N ALA A 217 -7.63 8.65 -10.87
CA ALA A 217 -9.05 8.39 -10.78
C ALA A 217 -9.82 9.55 -10.15
N PHE A 218 -9.22 10.26 -9.21
CA PHE A 218 -9.78 11.48 -8.65
C PHE A 218 -10.14 12.51 -9.75
N GLU A 219 -9.26 12.72 -10.73
CA GLU A 219 -9.52 13.62 -11.85
C GLU A 219 -10.60 13.14 -12.81
N GLU A 220 -10.66 11.83 -13.04
CA GLU A 220 -11.58 11.21 -14.00
C GLU A 220 -13.00 11.10 -13.46
N GLN A 221 -13.15 10.90 -12.17
CA GLN A 221 -14.44 10.54 -11.55
C GLN A 221 -14.95 11.56 -10.53
N ARG A 222 -14.31 12.71 -10.40
CA ARG A 222 -14.72 13.76 -9.46
C ARG A 222 -14.91 13.28 -8.03
N GLY A 223 -14.03 12.46 -7.54
CA GLY A 223 -14.06 11.93 -6.18
C GLY A 223 -14.01 12.96 -5.05
N SER A 224 -14.31 14.20 -5.35
CA SER A 224 -14.28 15.35 -4.45
C SER A 224 -15.63 15.70 -3.83
N ASP A 225 -16.68 14.95 -4.11
CA ASP A 225 -18.00 15.22 -3.55
C ASP A 225 -18.13 14.82 -2.07
N TRP A 226 -17.07 14.23 -1.56
CA TRP A 226 -16.96 13.84 -0.17
C TRP A 226 -16.75 15.07 0.72
N VAL A 227 -17.77 15.41 1.48
CA VAL A 227 -17.78 16.64 2.27
C VAL A 227 -17.79 16.31 3.76
N PRO A 228 -16.80 16.77 4.54
CA PRO A 228 -16.72 16.53 5.98
C PRO A 228 -17.93 17.00 6.79
N ARG A 229 -18.75 17.86 6.24
CA ARG A 229 -19.94 18.42 6.91
C ARG A 229 -20.95 17.37 7.40
N PHE A 230 -20.95 16.18 6.80
CA PHE A 230 -21.87 15.10 7.19
C PHE A 230 -21.31 14.18 8.26
N TRP A 231 -20.02 14.28 8.56
CA TRP A 231 -19.43 13.41 9.58
C TRP A 231 -19.98 13.70 10.97
N ARG A 232 -20.30 12.64 11.70
CA ARG A 232 -20.75 12.64 13.09
C ARG A 232 -20.05 11.51 13.84
N GLY A 233 -19.24 11.85 14.84
CA GLY A 233 -18.44 10.87 15.57
C GLY A 233 -19.30 9.89 16.40
N GLU A 234 -20.55 10.26 16.69
CA GLU A 234 -21.48 9.47 17.49
C GLU A 234 -22.00 8.25 16.74
N ASP A 235 -22.21 8.38 15.44
CA ASP A 235 -22.91 7.42 14.61
C ASP A 235 -22.15 6.99 13.36
N THR A 236 -20.96 7.57 13.09
CA THR A 236 -20.11 7.20 11.94
C THR A 236 -18.81 6.58 12.40
N GLY A 237 -18.24 5.69 11.57
CA GLY A 237 -16.88 5.18 11.73
C GLY A 237 -15.80 6.25 11.49
N LEU A 238 -14.56 5.88 11.71
CA LEU A 238 -13.41 6.73 11.47
C LEU A 238 -12.78 6.35 10.12
N VAL A 239 -12.84 7.23 9.13
CA VAL A 239 -12.25 7.00 7.80
C VAL A 239 -10.98 7.83 7.64
N MET A 240 -9.92 7.16 7.19
CA MET A 240 -8.60 7.74 6.94
C MET A 240 -8.30 7.67 5.45
N PRO A 241 -8.63 8.71 4.68
CA PRO A 241 -8.35 8.78 3.26
C PRO A 241 -6.87 9.09 3.01
N ILE A 242 -6.25 8.35 2.10
CA ILE A 242 -4.86 8.53 1.70
C ILE A 242 -4.78 8.58 0.17
N MET A 243 -4.52 9.76 -0.38
CA MET A 243 -4.28 9.96 -1.81
C MET A 243 -2.86 9.55 -2.15
N ILE A 244 -2.69 8.60 -3.05
CA ILE A 244 -1.40 8.25 -3.63
C ILE A 244 -1.17 9.14 -4.86
N ALA A 245 -0.46 10.22 -4.63
CA ALA A 245 -0.19 11.26 -5.62
C ALA A 245 1.09 10.94 -6.41
N ASN A 246 0.97 10.10 -7.45
CA ASN A 246 2.10 9.73 -8.30
C ASN A 246 2.23 10.60 -9.57
N GLY A 247 1.30 11.51 -9.80
CA GLY A 247 1.33 12.53 -10.84
C GLY A 247 0.99 12.02 -12.24
N ARG A 248 0.50 10.77 -12.40
CA ARG A 248 0.29 10.18 -13.73
C ARG A 248 -0.96 9.32 -13.84
N ARG A 249 -1.61 9.41 -15.01
CA ARG A 249 -2.63 8.48 -15.51
C ARG A 249 -1.99 7.45 -16.46
N ILE A 250 -2.80 6.80 -17.27
CA ILE A 250 -2.36 5.73 -18.19
C ILE A 250 -1.23 6.20 -19.11
N ASP A 251 -1.41 7.29 -19.83
CA ASP A 251 -0.55 7.76 -20.91
C ASP A 251 -0.04 9.19 -20.75
N GLN A 252 -0.41 9.88 -19.64
CA GLN A 252 -0.09 11.29 -19.44
C GLN A 252 0.06 11.67 -17.97
N ARG A 253 0.53 12.87 -17.73
CA ARG A 253 0.51 13.47 -16.40
C ARG A 253 -0.93 13.81 -15.99
N THR A 254 -1.24 13.71 -14.70
CA THR A 254 -2.50 14.21 -14.17
C THR A 254 -2.59 15.74 -14.35
N THR A 255 -3.79 16.26 -14.50
CA THR A 255 -4.02 17.71 -14.55
C THR A 255 -3.56 18.37 -13.26
N MET A 256 -3.83 17.71 -12.12
CA MET A 256 -3.35 18.14 -10.81
C MET A 256 -1.82 18.31 -10.81
N SER A 257 -1.05 17.33 -11.31
CA SER A 257 0.41 17.41 -11.35
C SER A 257 0.93 18.50 -12.32
N GLN A 258 0.13 18.91 -13.30
CA GLN A 258 0.44 20.00 -14.21
C GLN A 258 0.07 21.37 -13.64
N SER A 259 -0.89 21.41 -12.72
CA SER A 259 -1.46 22.65 -12.14
C SER A 259 -0.94 22.98 -10.74
N GLY A 260 0.21 22.44 -10.34
CA GLY A 260 0.81 22.70 -9.04
C GLY A 260 0.98 21.47 -8.14
N GLY A 261 0.57 20.27 -8.61
CA GLY A 261 0.81 19.01 -7.92
C GLY A 261 0.13 18.93 -6.55
N VAL A 262 0.90 18.48 -5.56
CA VAL A 262 0.42 18.32 -4.17
C VAL A 262 -0.13 19.63 -3.61
N TYR A 263 0.48 20.76 -3.93
CA TYR A 263 -0.01 22.07 -3.46
C TYR A 263 -1.43 22.37 -3.95
N TRP A 264 -1.71 22.16 -5.24
CA TRP A 264 -3.05 22.34 -5.79
C TRP A 264 -4.08 21.46 -5.08
N PHE A 265 -3.74 20.19 -4.89
CA PHE A 265 -4.63 19.24 -4.24
C PHE A 265 -4.87 19.58 -2.76
N LYS A 266 -3.83 20.01 -2.06
CA LYS A 266 -3.92 20.49 -0.68
C LYS A 266 -4.90 21.66 -0.53
N GLU A 267 -4.81 22.65 -1.40
CA GLU A 267 -5.75 23.79 -1.38
C GLU A 267 -7.17 23.36 -1.74
N HIS A 268 -7.33 22.46 -2.71
CA HIS A 268 -8.63 21.88 -3.05
C HIS A 268 -9.27 21.16 -1.85
N LEU A 269 -8.52 20.35 -1.12
CA LEU A 269 -9.01 19.66 0.07
C LEU A 269 -9.43 20.63 1.18
N LYS A 270 -8.65 21.69 1.42
CA LYS A 270 -9.00 22.72 2.41
C LYS A 270 -10.33 23.41 2.10
N LEU A 271 -10.59 23.72 0.83
CA LEU A 271 -11.86 24.29 0.39
C LEU A 271 -13.05 23.35 0.67
N ASN A 272 -12.82 22.05 0.68
CA ASN A 272 -13.82 21.04 0.97
C ASN A 272 -13.92 20.66 2.47
N GLY A 273 -13.20 21.35 3.35
CA GLY A 273 -13.29 21.14 4.80
C GLY A 273 -12.41 20.02 5.34
N PHE A 274 -11.32 19.69 4.63
CA PHE A 274 -10.29 18.79 5.13
C PHE A 274 -9.09 19.54 5.72
N ASP A 275 -8.35 18.84 6.57
CA ASP A 275 -7.02 19.23 7.06
C ASP A 275 -5.98 18.29 6.45
N PRO A 276 -5.38 18.65 5.29
CA PRO A 276 -4.49 17.76 4.55
C PRO A 276 -3.10 17.66 5.19
N ILE A 277 -2.60 16.42 5.25
CA ILE A 277 -1.29 16.04 5.77
C ILE A 277 -0.44 15.51 4.61
N GLU A 278 0.73 16.09 4.36
CA GLU A 278 1.68 15.58 3.36
C GLU A 278 2.56 14.49 3.99
N ILE A 279 2.74 13.38 3.26
CA ILE A 279 3.62 12.27 3.65
C ILE A 279 4.46 11.78 2.47
N ASN A 280 5.56 11.12 2.77
CA ASN A 280 6.40 10.45 1.79
C ASN A 280 5.71 9.15 1.33
N GLY A 281 5.15 9.14 0.12
CA GLY A 281 4.46 7.98 -0.47
C GLY A 281 5.38 6.84 -0.93
N ARG A 282 6.67 6.89 -0.59
CA ARG A 282 7.67 5.85 -0.87
C ARG A 282 8.07 5.08 0.38
N ASP A 283 7.52 5.47 1.53
CA ASP A 283 7.99 5.05 2.86
C ASP A 283 6.84 4.43 3.66
N PRO A 284 6.86 3.11 3.93
CA PRO A 284 5.82 2.46 4.72
C PRO A 284 5.67 3.04 6.14
N ALA A 285 6.74 3.56 6.72
CA ALA A 285 6.69 4.21 8.03
C ALA A 285 5.85 5.50 8.01
N ALA A 286 5.93 6.28 6.93
CA ALA A 286 5.14 7.48 6.75
C ALA A 286 3.63 7.17 6.65
N PHE A 287 3.26 6.08 5.96
CA PHE A 287 1.87 5.61 5.91
C PHE A 287 1.38 5.15 7.28
N ALA A 288 2.17 4.35 8.01
CA ALA A 288 1.79 3.89 9.34
C ALA A 288 1.57 5.06 10.30
N TRP A 289 2.49 6.03 10.31
CA TRP A 289 2.34 7.25 11.10
C TRP A 289 1.05 8.01 10.72
N ALA A 290 0.79 8.20 9.43
CA ALA A 290 -0.39 8.94 8.98
C ALA A 290 -1.70 8.26 9.42
N ILE A 291 -1.80 6.94 9.28
CA ILE A 291 -2.98 6.16 9.70
C ILE A 291 -3.22 6.33 11.20
N ILE A 292 -2.18 6.16 12.01
CA ILE A 292 -2.28 6.28 13.48
C ILE A 292 -2.64 7.72 13.87
N SER A 293 -1.98 8.71 13.28
CA SER A 293 -2.24 10.13 13.58
C SER A 293 -3.64 10.58 13.17
N MET A 294 -4.12 10.15 12.00
CA MET A 294 -5.47 10.47 11.54
C MET A 294 -6.52 9.83 12.44
N ALA A 295 -6.34 8.57 12.84
CA ALA A 295 -7.25 7.90 13.76
C ALA A 295 -7.30 8.61 15.12
N GLN A 296 -6.16 9.01 15.67
CA GLN A 296 -6.10 9.78 16.92
C GLN A 296 -6.76 11.15 16.80
N ASN A 297 -6.53 11.85 15.68
CA ASN A 297 -7.17 13.14 15.43
C ASN A 297 -8.69 13.02 15.38
N LEU A 298 -9.24 12.06 14.64
CA LEU A 298 -10.68 11.82 14.55
C LEU A 298 -11.30 11.47 15.91
N GLN A 299 -10.62 10.63 16.70
CA GLN A 299 -11.06 10.29 18.05
C GLN A 299 -11.05 11.52 18.98
N GLN A 300 -10.01 12.35 18.90
CA GLN A 300 -9.92 13.58 19.69
C GLN A 300 -11.02 14.58 19.33
N GLN A 301 -11.27 14.78 18.04
CA GLN A 301 -12.35 15.66 17.58
C GLN A 301 -13.72 15.20 18.08
N HIS A 302 -13.97 13.89 18.02
CA HIS A 302 -15.20 13.31 18.56
C HIS A 302 -15.33 13.59 20.09
N GLN A 303 -14.27 13.38 20.86
CA GLN A 303 -14.27 13.66 22.29
C GLN A 303 -14.47 15.14 22.59
N ASP A 304 -13.85 16.04 21.83
CA ASP A 304 -13.99 17.48 22.03
C ASP A 304 -15.42 17.97 21.77
N ILE A 305 -16.10 17.38 20.78
CA ILE A 305 -17.52 17.64 20.51
C ILE A 305 -18.38 17.15 21.68
N GLN A 306 -18.18 15.92 22.13
CA GLN A 306 -18.94 15.38 23.27
C GLN A 306 -18.75 16.20 24.55
N GLN A 307 -17.58 16.82 24.73
CA GLN A 307 -17.29 17.68 25.88
C GLN A 307 -17.71 19.15 25.66
N GLY A 308 -18.31 19.49 24.54
CA GLY A 308 -18.71 20.84 24.20
C GLY A 308 -17.53 21.81 23.89
N LYS A 309 -16.34 21.27 23.64
CA LYS A 309 -15.15 22.05 23.29
C LYS A 309 -15.05 22.39 21.80
N ALA A 310 -15.74 21.61 20.98
CA ALA A 310 -15.84 21.80 19.54
C ALA A 310 -17.30 21.61 19.07
N HIS A 311 -17.59 22.09 17.87
CA HIS A 311 -18.91 21.97 17.24
C HIS A 311 -18.77 21.53 15.78
N TYR A 312 -19.74 20.80 15.26
CA TYR A 312 -19.83 20.46 13.84
C TYR A 312 -20.06 21.70 12.95
N PRO A 313 -19.58 21.74 11.72
CA PRO A 313 -18.66 20.75 11.12
C PRO A 313 -17.22 20.94 11.62
N VAL A 314 -16.45 19.86 11.61
CA VAL A 314 -15.02 19.87 11.91
C VAL A 314 -14.20 19.65 10.63
N TYR A 315 -12.92 20.02 10.64
CA TYR A 315 -12.01 19.68 9.57
C TYR A 315 -11.49 18.26 9.74
N LEU A 316 -11.68 17.42 8.73
CA LEU A 316 -11.28 16.01 8.79
C LEU A 316 -9.88 15.80 8.21
N PRO A 317 -9.05 14.92 8.80
CA PRO A 317 -7.74 14.63 8.27
C PRO A 317 -7.80 13.92 6.91
N TYR A 318 -6.84 14.21 6.04
CA TYR A 318 -6.65 13.59 4.74
C TYR A 318 -5.15 13.55 4.43
N ALA A 319 -4.59 12.35 4.16
CA ALA A 319 -3.18 12.24 3.84
C ALA A 319 -2.94 12.32 2.32
N ILE A 320 -1.92 13.06 1.92
CA ILE A 320 -1.43 13.14 0.54
C ILE A 320 -0.05 12.48 0.51
N ALA A 321 0.03 11.28 -0.06
CA ALA A 321 1.24 10.49 -0.17
C ALA A 321 1.94 10.79 -1.51
N GLU A 322 2.89 11.72 -1.50
CA GLU A 322 3.62 12.10 -2.72
C GLU A 322 4.64 11.02 -3.11
N THR A 323 4.56 10.57 -4.35
CA THR A 323 5.45 9.54 -4.89
C THR A 323 5.67 9.74 -6.39
N VAL A 324 6.38 8.80 -7.03
CA VAL A 324 6.49 8.71 -8.48
C VAL A 324 5.93 7.38 -8.96
N LYS A 325 5.22 7.38 -10.07
CA LYS A 325 4.64 6.16 -10.64
C LYS A 325 5.72 5.12 -10.91
N GLY A 326 5.56 3.91 -10.37
CA GLY A 326 6.54 2.83 -10.53
C GLY A 326 7.78 2.99 -9.66
N PHE A 327 7.68 3.70 -8.54
CA PHE A 327 8.80 3.86 -7.60
C PHE A 327 9.50 2.52 -7.30
N GLY A 328 10.83 2.55 -7.26
CA GLY A 328 11.69 1.42 -6.91
C GLY A 328 12.06 0.52 -8.09
N PHE A 329 11.45 0.69 -9.26
CA PHE A 329 11.79 -0.10 -10.43
C PHE A 329 12.17 0.80 -11.64
N VAL A 330 12.62 0.18 -12.71
CA VAL A 330 13.09 0.89 -13.91
C VAL A 330 11.99 1.74 -14.55
N ASN A 331 12.37 2.83 -15.20
CA ASN A 331 11.47 3.79 -15.86
C ASN A 331 10.43 4.44 -14.93
N ALA A 332 10.67 4.45 -13.61
CA ALA A 332 9.84 5.17 -12.66
C ALA A 332 9.61 6.63 -13.08
N GLY A 333 8.39 7.14 -12.86
CA GLY A 333 8.01 8.52 -13.22
C GLY A 333 7.75 8.75 -14.70
N THR A 334 7.78 7.73 -15.55
CA THR A 334 7.43 7.80 -16.97
C THR A 334 6.06 7.19 -17.26
N ASN A 335 5.52 7.42 -18.47
CA ASN A 335 4.28 6.77 -18.90
C ASN A 335 4.44 5.25 -19.05
N ALA A 336 5.64 4.78 -19.44
CA ALA A 336 5.95 3.35 -19.54
C ALA A 336 5.76 2.60 -18.22
N ALA A 337 5.98 3.28 -17.08
CA ALA A 337 5.79 2.67 -15.76
C ALA A 337 4.35 2.23 -15.48
N HIS A 338 3.34 2.67 -16.24
CA HIS A 338 1.94 2.34 -15.95
C HIS A 338 1.68 0.83 -15.98
N ASN A 339 1.89 0.19 -17.13
CA ASN A 339 1.65 -1.25 -17.34
C ASN A 339 2.96 -2.04 -17.30
N LEU A 340 3.78 -1.84 -18.31
CA LEU A 340 5.04 -2.56 -18.53
C LEU A 340 6.20 -1.59 -18.58
N PRO A 341 6.89 -1.34 -17.47
CA PRO A 341 8.08 -0.47 -17.44
C PRO A 341 9.16 -0.86 -18.45
N ILE A 342 9.25 -2.13 -18.80
CA ILE A 342 10.12 -2.66 -19.84
C ILE A 342 9.25 -3.05 -21.02
N ALA A 343 9.36 -2.30 -22.12
CA ALA A 343 8.47 -2.44 -23.29
C ALA A 343 8.72 -3.72 -24.08
N GLN A 344 9.97 -4.16 -24.21
CA GLN A 344 10.32 -5.41 -24.88
C GLN A 344 10.24 -6.58 -23.91
N SER A 345 9.88 -7.77 -24.42
CA SER A 345 9.80 -8.96 -23.57
C SER A 345 11.21 -9.46 -23.20
N PRO A 346 11.53 -9.58 -21.90
CA PRO A 346 12.81 -10.14 -21.46
C PRO A 346 13.02 -11.61 -21.90
N ALA A 347 11.96 -12.31 -22.30
CA ALA A 347 12.06 -13.67 -22.86
C ALA A 347 12.79 -13.71 -24.21
N SER A 348 12.64 -12.65 -25.01
CA SER A 348 13.19 -12.59 -26.38
C SER A 348 14.23 -11.51 -26.61
N ASP A 349 14.31 -10.51 -25.73
CA ASP A 349 15.23 -9.37 -25.83
C ASP A 349 16.24 -9.38 -24.67
N GLU A 350 17.52 -9.42 -25.00
CA GLU A 350 18.59 -9.49 -24.01
C GLU A 350 18.75 -8.19 -23.23
N ALA A 351 18.62 -7.04 -23.88
CA ALA A 351 18.72 -5.75 -23.20
C ALA A 351 17.57 -5.55 -22.19
N ALA A 352 16.36 -5.96 -22.55
CA ALA A 352 15.21 -5.97 -21.65
C ALA A 352 15.45 -6.90 -20.45
N ARG A 353 16.05 -8.07 -20.67
CA ARG A 353 16.40 -9.02 -19.60
C ARG A 353 17.45 -8.46 -18.64
N VAL A 354 18.52 -7.85 -19.16
CA VAL A 354 19.53 -7.17 -18.35
C VAL A 354 18.88 -6.05 -17.53
N LEU A 355 18.04 -5.24 -18.15
CA LEU A 355 17.33 -4.14 -17.48
C LEU A 355 16.41 -4.64 -16.36
N PHE A 356 15.71 -5.77 -16.59
CA PHE A 356 14.88 -6.39 -15.56
C PHE A 356 15.70 -6.84 -14.35
N ASN A 357 16.78 -7.60 -14.58
CA ASN A 357 17.63 -8.12 -13.52
C ASN A 357 18.29 -6.97 -12.71
N GLN A 358 18.78 -5.95 -13.38
CA GLN A 358 19.34 -4.76 -12.74
C GLN A 358 18.31 -4.00 -11.92
N GLY A 359 17.06 -3.88 -12.41
CA GLY A 359 15.98 -3.23 -11.70
C GLY A 359 15.50 -4.01 -10.47
N CYS A 360 15.58 -5.35 -10.51
CA CYS A 360 15.21 -6.21 -9.38
C CYS A 360 16.26 -6.27 -8.28
N ALA A 361 17.53 -6.10 -8.60
CA ALA A 361 18.63 -6.25 -7.64
C ALA A 361 18.48 -5.40 -6.36
N PRO A 362 18.16 -4.09 -6.43
CA PRO A 362 17.99 -3.28 -5.22
C PRO A 362 16.72 -3.61 -4.40
N LEU A 363 15.74 -4.33 -4.99
CA LEU A 363 14.51 -4.75 -4.34
C LEU A 363 14.65 -6.10 -3.62
N TYR A 364 15.65 -6.88 -3.99
CA TYR A 364 15.85 -8.21 -3.42
C TYR A 364 16.26 -8.15 -1.96
N VAL A 365 15.63 -8.99 -1.13
CA VAL A 365 15.95 -9.17 0.28
C VAL A 365 16.41 -10.61 0.52
N PRO A 366 17.63 -10.82 1.03
CA PRO A 366 18.13 -12.16 1.31
C PRO A 366 17.25 -12.91 2.31
N SER A 367 17.10 -14.22 2.11
CA SER A 367 16.17 -15.08 2.88
C SER A 367 16.29 -14.95 4.40
N LYS A 368 17.49 -14.70 4.92
CA LYS A 368 17.69 -14.51 6.37
C LYS A 368 16.96 -13.26 6.89
N GLN A 369 17.06 -12.13 6.20
CA GLN A 369 16.37 -10.89 6.55
C GLN A 369 14.86 -11.02 6.31
N LEU A 370 14.46 -11.62 5.18
CA LEU A 370 13.07 -11.85 4.87
C LEU A 370 12.38 -12.73 5.93
N ASN A 371 12.96 -13.87 6.29
CA ASN A 371 12.40 -14.76 7.32
C ASN A 371 12.32 -14.09 8.68
N TRP A 372 13.31 -13.27 9.02
CA TRP A 372 13.26 -12.47 10.24
C TRP A 372 12.11 -11.46 10.20
N ALA A 373 11.94 -10.75 9.10
CA ALA A 373 10.86 -9.77 8.93
C ALA A 373 9.48 -10.43 9.01
N ILE A 374 9.28 -11.53 8.31
CA ILE A 374 8.04 -12.33 8.35
C ILE A 374 7.74 -12.78 9.79
N THR A 375 8.73 -13.32 10.50
CA THR A 375 8.56 -13.76 11.90
C THR A 375 8.16 -12.59 12.80
N MET A 376 8.80 -11.42 12.65
CA MET A 376 8.47 -10.24 13.45
C MET A 376 7.05 -9.77 13.21
N LEU A 377 6.65 -9.67 11.96
CA LEU A 377 5.32 -9.17 11.58
C LEU A 377 4.23 -10.17 11.94
N ASN A 378 4.41 -11.46 11.70
CA ASN A 378 3.41 -12.48 12.05
C ASN A 378 3.17 -12.57 13.57
N ASN A 379 4.21 -12.44 14.39
CA ASN A 379 4.05 -12.42 15.84
C ASN A 379 3.19 -11.24 16.33
N HIS A 380 3.13 -10.14 15.58
CA HIS A 380 2.32 -8.98 15.90
C HIS A 380 1.00 -8.92 15.11
N SER A 381 0.99 -9.38 13.86
CA SER A 381 -0.19 -9.29 12.99
C SER A 381 -1.33 -10.19 13.44
N PHE A 382 -1.03 -11.36 13.99
CA PHE A 382 -2.04 -12.33 14.41
C PHE A 382 -2.27 -12.42 15.92
N ALA A 383 -1.49 -11.70 16.72
CA ALA A 383 -1.60 -11.75 18.17
C ALA A 383 -2.88 -11.05 18.66
N ASN A 384 -3.86 -11.87 19.11
CA ASN A 384 -5.09 -11.39 19.75
C ASN A 384 -5.98 -10.46 18.94
N ARG A 385 -5.89 -10.48 17.61
CA ARG A 385 -6.76 -9.69 16.73
C ARG A 385 -7.15 -10.46 15.46
N PRO A 386 -8.27 -10.11 14.77
CA PRO A 386 -8.62 -10.69 13.48
C PRO A 386 -7.52 -10.47 12.43
N LEU A 387 -7.46 -11.37 11.44
CA LEU A 387 -6.62 -11.21 10.25
C LEU A 387 -7.07 -10.01 9.40
N GLU A 388 -6.14 -9.46 8.67
CA GLU A 388 -6.40 -8.40 7.67
C GLU A 388 -7.24 -8.86 6.49
#